data_300832d8675317d274ee089719c9d55c
#
_entry.id   300832d8675317d274ee089719c9d55c
#
_cell.length_a   1.000
_cell.length_b   1.000
_cell.length_c   1.000
_cell.angle_alpha   90.00
_cell.angle_beta   90.00
_cell.angle_gamma   90.00
#
_symmetry.space_group_name_H-M   'P 1'
#
loop_
_entity.id
_entity.type
_entity.pdbx_description
1 polymer ?
#
loop_
_entity_poly.entity_id
_entity_poly.type
_entity_poly.pdbx_seq_one_letter_code
_entity_poly.pdbx_strand_id
1 'polypeptide(L)'
;MTRIVCVGITVLDRIWYLDDLPKEGGKYVAQNYTEVGGGPAATAAVAAAKLGASVDFIGRVGDDDTGNRLLAELESLGVKTRFTRVVKGARSSQSAVLVDANGERIIANYPSPDLPPDADWLADIDFSQWDMVLADVRWHDGARQAFTLARQQGVPTLLDADVTPQDIAELIALSDHAAFSAPGLRRLAQRENTVEALKQAQTLTNGHVYVTQGSEGCYWLESGQLCHQPGFSVDVVDTTGAGDVFHGALAVSLAQRAPAQDAVRFASAVAALKCTRPGGRAGIPDCDQTRSFLSLFV
;
A
#
# COMPACT_ATOMS: atom_id res chain seq x y z
N MET A 1 -21.88 5.37 0.02
CA MET A 1 -20.82 4.34 0.00
C MET A 1 -19.57 5.02 -0.50
N THR A 2 -18.49 4.97 0.26
CA THR A 2 -17.21 5.60 -0.08
C THR A 2 -16.61 4.95 -1.32
N ARG A 3 -16.13 5.75 -2.27
CA ARG A 3 -15.56 5.31 -3.54
C ARG A 3 -14.08 5.67 -3.58
N ILE A 4 -13.22 4.68 -3.75
CA ILE A 4 -11.77 4.87 -3.73
C ILE A 4 -11.18 4.29 -5.02
N VAL A 5 -10.17 4.95 -5.55
CA VAL A 5 -9.31 4.36 -6.56
C VAL A 5 -7.89 4.20 -6.03
N CYS A 6 -7.32 3.01 -6.23
CA CYS A 6 -5.92 2.72 -5.94
C CYS A 6 -5.13 2.60 -7.24
N VAL A 7 -4.08 3.41 -7.37
CA VAL A 7 -3.25 3.52 -8.58
C VAL A 7 -1.84 3.02 -8.28
N GLY A 8 -1.35 2.04 -9.05
CA GLY A 8 0.01 1.54 -8.82
C GLY A 8 0.21 0.14 -9.37
N ILE A 9 0.99 -0.68 -8.65
CA ILE A 9 1.34 -2.01 -9.11
C ILE A 9 0.53 -3.12 -8.44
N THR A 10 0.36 -4.20 -9.19
CA THR A 10 0.03 -5.53 -8.68
C THR A 10 1.10 -6.51 -9.15
N VAL A 11 1.51 -7.42 -8.29
CA VAL A 11 2.58 -8.41 -8.55
C VAL A 11 2.15 -9.78 -8.07
N LEU A 12 2.67 -10.84 -8.68
CA LEU A 12 2.48 -12.19 -8.17
C LEU A 12 3.66 -12.57 -7.28
N ASP A 13 3.41 -12.70 -5.99
CA ASP A 13 4.40 -13.16 -5.03
C ASP A 13 4.38 -14.69 -5.00
N ARG A 14 5.52 -15.31 -5.39
CA ARG A 14 5.77 -16.74 -5.31
C ARG A 14 6.58 -17.01 -4.06
N ILE A 15 5.97 -17.65 -3.07
CA ILE A 15 6.51 -17.80 -1.73
C ILE A 15 6.93 -19.25 -1.53
N TRP A 16 8.21 -19.47 -1.24
CA TRP A 16 8.77 -20.75 -0.83
C TRP A 16 9.12 -20.71 0.66
N TYR A 17 8.62 -21.66 1.40
CA TYR A 17 8.89 -21.81 2.83
C TYR A 17 10.02 -22.79 3.04
N LEU A 18 11.05 -22.37 3.75
CA LEU A 18 12.28 -23.11 4.04
C LEU A 18 12.45 -23.27 5.56
N ASP A 19 13.26 -24.22 6.00
CA ASP A 19 13.64 -24.29 7.41
C ASP A 19 14.55 -23.12 7.78
N ASP A 20 15.55 -22.82 6.93
CA ASP A 20 16.50 -21.70 7.06
C ASP A 20 16.65 -20.97 5.71
N LEU A 21 16.89 -19.65 5.75
CA LEU A 21 17.21 -18.88 4.54
C LEU A 21 18.59 -19.29 3.97
N PRO A 22 18.73 -19.32 2.62
CA PRO A 22 20.02 -19.53 1.96
C PRO A 22 21.09 -18.53 2.41
N LYS A 23 22.24 -19.04 2.84
CA LYS A 23 23.42 -18.23 3.19
C LYS A 23 24.47 -18.20 2.07
N GLU A 24 24.40 -19.15 1.17
CA GLU A 24 25.34 -19.31 0.05
C GLU A 24 24.63 -19.90 -1.18
N GLY A 25 25.33 -19.95 -2.32
CA GLY A 25 24.81 -20.61 -3.52
C GLY A 25 24.64 -22.11 -3.33
N GLY A 26 23.51 -22.69 -3.77
CA GLY A 26 23.27 -24.13 -3.58
C GLY A 26 21.87 -24.55 -4.07
N LYS A 27 21.54 -25.80 -3.71
CA LYS A 27 20.18 -26.35 -3.92
C LYS A 27 19.49 -26.45 -2.57
N TYR A 28 18.33 -25.80 -2.46
CA TYR A 28 17.51 -25.79 -1.27
C TYR A 28 16.17 -26.45 -1.56
N VAL A 29 15.62 -27.17 -0.60
CA VAL A 29 14.31 -27.83 -0.72
C VAL A 29 13.32 -27.05 0.13
N ALA A 30 12.27 -26.55 -0.51
CA ALA A 30 11.19 -25.88 0.19
C ALA A 30 10.24 -26.90 0.83
N GLN A 31 9.76 -26.60 2.03
CA GLN A 31 8.78 -27.40 2.75
C GLN A 31 7.34 -27.13 2.27
N ASN A 32 7.11 -25.91 1.74
CA ASN A 32 5.82 -25.51 1.21
C ASN A 32 5.99 -24.43 0.12
N TYR A 33 4.95 -24.22 -0.67
CA TYR A 33 4.89 -23.25 -1.74
C TYR A 33 3.50 -22.64 -1.85
N THR A 34 3.44 -21.33 -1.98
CA THR A 34 2.17 -20.61 -2.25
C THR A 34 2.38 -19.49 -3.26
N GLU A 35 1.31 -19.12 -3.95
CA GLU A 35 1.26 -17.94 -4.82
C GLU A 35 0.14 -17.03 -4.36
N VAL A 36 0.45 -15.75 -4.14
CA VAL A 36 -0.50 -14.75 -3.67
C VAL A 36 -0.34 -13.46 -4.45
N GLY A 37 -1.41 -12.74 -4.66
CA GLY A 37 -1.32 -11.41 -5.21
C GLY A 37 -0.73 -10.44 -4.18
N GLY A 38 0.23 -9.63 -4.63
CA GLY A 38 0.92 -8.57 -3.89
C GLY A 38 0.85 -7.24 -4.64
N GLY A 39 1.72 -6.33 -4.23
CA GLY A 39 1.80 -4.95 -4.73
C GLY A 39 1.08 -3.98 -3.80
N PRO A 40 1.72 -2.82 -3.47
CA PRO A 40 1.21 -1.91 -2.45
C PRO A 40 -0.18 -1.39 -2.77
N ALA A 41 -0.39 -0.73 -3.91
CA ALA A 41 -1.69 -0.20 -4.30
C ALA A 41 -2.78 -1.28 -4.40
N ALA A 42 -2.44 -2.48 -4.92
CA ALA A 42 -3.39 -3.58 -5.04
C ALA A 42 -3.79 -4.15 -3.67
N THR A 43 -2.85 -4.24 -2.71
CA THR A 43 -3.14 -4.68 -1.34
C THR A 43 -3.93 -3.63 -0.57
N ALA A 44 -3.62 -2.34 -0.74
CA ALA A 44 -4.41 -1.23 -0.19
C ALA A 44 -5.85 -1.23 -0.76
N ALA A 45 -6.02 -1.54 -2.05
CA ALA A 45 -7.34 -1.67 -2.68
C ALA A 45 -8.17 -2.78 -2.04
N VAL A 46 -7.58 -3.96 -1.80
CA VAL A 46 -8.25 -5.07 -1.10
C VAL A 46 -8.63 -4.68 0.32
N ALA A 47 -7.73 -3.99 1.05
CA ALA A 47 -8.02 -3.50 2.40
C ALA A 47 -9.22 -2.55 2.39
N ALA A 48 -9.23 -1.56 1.50
CA ALA A 48 -10.33 -0.63 1.38
C ALA A 48 -11.67 -1.32 1.01
N ALA A 49 -11.64 -2.32 0.12
CA ALA A 49 -12.83 -3.09 -0.26
C ALA A 49 -13.38 -3.90 0.92
N LYS A 50 -12.53 -4.60 1.68
CA LYS A 50 -12.93 -5.34 2.89
C LYS A 50 -13.50 -4.42 3.98
N LEU A 51 -13.09 -3.16 4.02
CA LEU A 51 -13.62 -2.14 4.93
C LEU A 51 -14.92 -1.47 4.41
N GLY A 52 -15.49 -1.98 3.30
CA GLY A 52 -16.80 -1.59 2.80
C GLY A 52 -16.78 -0.44 1.79
N ALA A 53 -15.62 -0.02 1.27
CA ALA A 53 -15.56 0.92 0.17
C ALA A 53 -15.86 0.25 -1.19
N SER A 54 -16.36 1.04 -2.15
CA SER A 54 -16.37 0.64 -3.57
C SER A 54 -15.03 1.02 -4.17
N VAL A 55 -14.23 0.04 -4.58
CA VAL A 55 -12.84 0.25 -4.98
C VAL A 55 -12.62 -0.10 -6.44
N ASP A 56 -11.97 0.79 -7.16
CA ASP A 56 -11.38 0.53 -8.47
C ASP A 56 -9.85 0.45 -8.34
N PHE A 57 -9.22 -0.43 -9.10
CA PHE A 57 -7.78 -0.52 -9.22
C PHE A 57 -7.35 -0.05 -10.61
N ILE A 58 -6.38 0.85 -10.66
CA ILE A 58 -5.74 1.34 -11.89
C ILE A 58 -4.27 0.91 -11.85
N GLY A 59 -3.89 0.10 -12.81
CA GLY A 59 -2.52 -0.40 -12.93
C GLY A 59 -2.27 -0.99 -14.31
N ARG A 60 -1.22 -1.79 -14.42
CA ARG A 60 -0.85 -2.48 -15.66
C ARG A 60 -0.48 -3.92 -15.35
N VAL A 61 -0.94 -4.82 -16.20
CA VAL A 61 -0.56 -6.23 -16.23
C VAL A 61 -0.27 -6.67 -17.66
N GLY A 62 0.44 -7.76 -17.82
CA GLY A 62 0.56 -8.44 -19.11
C GLY A 62 -0.68 -9.23 -19.47
N ASP A 63 -0.81 -9.65 -20.72
CA ASP A 63 -1.84 -10.59 -21.19
C ASP A 63 -1.44 -12.06 -20.95
N ASP A 64 -0.54 -12.28 -19.97
CA ASP A 64 -0.08 -13.59 -19.56
C ASP A 64 -0.96 -14.21 -18.44
N ASP A 65 -0.74 -15.49 -18.13
CA ASP A 65 -1.47 -16.20 -17.09
C ASP A 65 -1.34 -15.52 -15.72
N THR A 66 -0.18 -14.91 -15.44
CA THR A 66 0.07 -14.14 -14.21
C THR A 66 -0.85 -12.93 -14.13
N GLY A 67 -0.97 -12.16 -15.20
CA GLY A 67 -1.87 -11.00 -15.26
C GLY A 67 -3.33 -11.39 -15.07
N ASN A 68 -3.77 -12.44 -15.77
CA ASN A 68 -5.13 -12.94 -15.63
C ASN A 68 -5.45 -13.38 -14.19
N ARG A 69 -4.53 -14.07 -13.52
CA ARG A 69 -4.68 -14.47 -12.11
C ARG A 69 -4.76 -13.29 -11.16
N LEU A 70 -3.90 -12.28 -11.35
CA LEU A 70 -3.89 -11.07 -10.51
C LEU A 70 -5.21 -10.31 -10.60
N LEU A 71 -5.76 -10.15 -11.81
CA LEU A 71 -7.04 -9.48 -12.01
C LEU A 71 -8.19 -10.29 -11.40
N ALA A 72 -8.23 -11.61 -11.66
CA ALA A 72 -9.26 -12.49 -11.11
C ALA A 72 -9.24 -12.52 -9.57
N GLU A 73 -8.04 -12.51 -8.94
CA GLU A 73 -7.91 -12.42 -7.48
C GLU A 73 -8.47 -11.10 -6.96
N LEU A 74 -8.10 -9.96 -7.54
CA LEU A 74 -8.62 -8.65 -7.15
C LEU A 74 -10.15 -8.59 -7.24
N GLU A 75 -10.71 -9.07 -8.34
CA GLU A 75 -12.16 -9.12 -8.56
C GLU A 75 -12.86 -10.02 -7.53
N SER A 76 -12.28 -11.18 -7.22
CA SER A 76 -12.80 -12.10 -6.19
C SER A 76 -12.81 -11.48 -4.79
N LEU A 77 -11.92 -10.52 -4.54
CA LEU A 77 -11.80 -9.77 -3.28
C LEU A 77 -12.59 -8.44 -3.29
N GLY A 78 -13.44 -8.22 -4.31
CA GLY A 78 -14.34 -7.08 -4.40
C GLY A 78 -13.72 -5.79 -4.97
N VAL A 79 -12.54 -5.87 -5.56
CA VAL A 79 -11.88 -4.74 -6.24
C VAL A 79 -12.21 -4.79 -7.74
N LYS A 80 -12.69 -3.68 -8.29
CA LYS A 80 -12.99 -3.58 -9.74
C LYS A 80 -11.72 -3.29 -10.52
N THR A 81 -11.51 -4.01 -11.62
CA THR A 81 -10.29 -3.92 -12.45
C THR A 81 -10.52 -3.29 -13.81
N ARG A 82 -11.72 -2.73 -14.06
CA ARG A 82 -12.16 -2.17 -15.35
C ARG A 82 -11.24 -1.09 -15.93
N PHE A 83 -10.44 -0.44 -15.10
CA PHE A 83 -9.46 0.57 -15.51
C PHE A 83 -8.02 0.06 -15.48
N THR A 84 -7.81 -1.25 -15.29
CA THR A 84 -6.48 -1.83 -15.38
C THR A 84 -6.11 -2.10 -16.84
N ARG A 85 -4.94 -1.60 -17.28
CA ARG A 85 -4.46 -1.80 -18.64
C ARG A 85 -3.83 -3.18 -18.79
N VAL A 86 -4.38 -4.01 -19.67
CA VAL A 86 -3.77 -5.28 -20.07
C VAL A 86 -2.88 -5.02 -21.30
N VAL A 87 -1.58 -5.24 -21.16
CA VAL A 87 -0.58 -4.96 -22.19
C VAL A 87 -0.31 -6.22 -23.00
N LYS A 88 -0.64 -6.18 -24.30
CA LYS A 88 -0.52 -7.33 -25.21
C LYS A 88 0.94 -7.75 -25.40
N GLY A 89 1.21 -9.04 -25.25
CA GLY A 89 2.54 -9.63 -25.40
C GLY A 89 3.50 -9.34 -24.26
N ALA A 90 3.05 -8.65 -23.21
CA ALA A 90 3.85 -8.34 -22.05
C ALA A 90 3.75 -9.44 -20.98
N ARG A 91 4.79 -9.56 -20.16
CA ARG A 91 4.78 -10.35 -18.93
C ARG A 91 4.37 -9.47 -17.76
N SER A 92 3.64 -10.04 -16.81
CA SER A 92 3.30 -9.37 -15.56
C SER A 92 4.45 -9.42 -14.55
N SER A 93 4.50 -8.45 -13.63
CA SER A 93 5.50 -8.38 -12.58
C SER A 93 5.33 -9.50 -11.56
N GLN A 94 6.43 -10.00 -11.00
CA GLN A 94 6.46 -11.11 -10.06
C GLN A 94 7.54 -10.89 -8.99
N SER A 95 7.42 -11.58 -7.87
CA SER A 95 8.46 -11.67 -6.85
C SER A 95 8.72 -13.13 -6.49
N ALA A 96 9.99 -13.47 -6.28
CA ALA A 96 10.38 -14.69 -5.60
C ALA A 96 10.63 -14.35 -4.13
N VAL A 97 9.90 -15.00 -3.23
CA VAL A 97 9.99 -14.77 -1.79
C VAL A 97 10.40 -16.07 -1.12
N LEU A 98 11.52 -16.07 -0.42
CA LEU A 98 11.96 -17.15 0.44
C LEU A 98 11.68 -16.75 1.88
N VAL A 99 11.02 -17.62 2.64
CA VAL A 99 10.63 -17.37 4.03
C VAL A 99 11.14 -18.52 4.88
N ASP A 100 11.82 -18.24 5.98
CA ASP A 100 12.27 -19.28 6.93
C ASP A 100 11.25 -19.51 8.05
N ALA A 101 11.58 -20.48 8.94
CA ALA A 101 10.73 -20.84 10.08
C ALA A 101 10.56 -19.70 11.11
N ASN A 102 11.41 -18.67 11.09
CA ASN A 102 11.34 -17.50 11.96
C ASN A 102 10.53 -16.34 11.31
N GLY A 103 10.10 -16.50 10.05
CA GLY A 103 9.43 -15.45 9.28
C GLY A 103 10.39 -14.45 8.64
N GLU A 104 11.71 -14.65 8.73
CA GLU A 104 12.71 -13.87 7.99
C GLU A 104 12.59 -14.15 6.50
N ARG A 105 12.91 -13.15 5.65
CA ARG A 105 12.64 -13.28 4.22
C ARG A 105 13.73 -12.67 3.35
N ILE A 106 13.92 -13.31 2.21
CA ILE A 106 14.66 -12.77 1.06
C ILE A 106 13.66 -12.58 -0.07
N ILE A 107 13.63 -11.37 -0.65
CA ILE A 107 12.72 -11.04 -1.74
C ILE A 107 13.53 -10.61 -2.97
N ALA A 108 13.32 -11.31 -4.08
CA ALA A 108 13.81 -10.92 -5.39
C ALA A 108 12.64 -10.44 -6.26
N ASN A 109 12.52 -9.13 -6.43
CA ASN A 109 11.49 -8.54 -7.25
C ASN A 109 11.88 -8.55 -8.74
N TYR A 110 10.95 -8.92 -9.58
CA TYR A 110 11.01 -8.77 -11.03
C TYR A 110 9.93 -7.78 -11.50
N PRO A 111 10.19 -6.46 -11.47
CA PRO A 111 9.33 -5.50 -12.14
C PRO A 111 9.44 -5.75 -13.64
N SER A 112 8.34 -6.07 -14.29
CA SER A 112 8.38 -6.41 -15.71
C SER A 112 8.77 -5.20 -16.55
N PRO A 113 9.85 -5.31 -17.36
CA PRO A 113 10.25 -4.26 -18.28
C PRO A 113 9.31 -4.15 -19.50
N ASP A 114 8.43 -5.13 -19.69
CA ASP A 114 7.48 -5.17 -20.80
C ASP A 114 6.26 -4.27 -20.54
N LEU A 115 6.07 -3.81 -19.30
CA LEU A 115 4.98 -2.89 -18.93
C LEU A 115 5.43 -1.44 -19.11
N PRO A 116 4.88 -0.71 -20.12
CA PRO A 116 5.31 0.65 -20.42
C PRO A 116 5.04 1.57 -19.22
N PRO A 117 5.95 2.49 -18.87
CA PRO A 117 5.77 3.40 -17.75
C PRO A 117 4.71 4.46 -18.00
N ASP A 118 4.39 4.76 -19.27
CA ASP A 118 3.49 5.84 -19.65
C ASP A 118 2.10 5.75 -18.99
N ALA A 119 1.54 6.90 -18.68
CA ALA A 119 0.25 7.04 -17.99
C ALA A 119 -0.70 8.01 -18.72
N ASP A 120 -0.40 8.42 -19.94
CA ASP A 120 -1.19 9.45 -20.66
C ASP A 120 -2.65 9.03 -20.86
N TRP A 121 -2.89 7.73 -21.01
CA TRP A 121 -4.24 7.17 -21.13
C TRP A 121 -5.14 7.39 -19.90
N LEU A 122 -4.58 7.77 -18.76
CA LEU A 122 -5.37 8.16 -17.58
C LEU A 122 -6.16 9.46 -17.81
N ALA A 123 -5.77 10.27 -18.78
CA ALA A 123 -6.48 11.50 -19.13
C ALA A 123 -7.92 11.24 -19.65
N ASP A 124 -8.20 10.04 -20.12
CA ASP A 124 -9.53 9.62 -20.58
C ASP A 124 -10.44 9.17 -19.42
N ILE A 125 -9.92 9.14 -18.19
CA ILE A 125 -10.65 8.68 -16.99
C ILE A 125 -11.15 9.89 -16.19
N ASP A 126 -12.43 9.90 -15.87
CA ASP A 126 -13.03 10.89 -14.98
C ASP A 126 -12.72 10.54 -13.52
N PHE A 127 -11.82 11.30 -12.88
CA PHE A 127 -11.45 11.10 -11.48
C PHE A 127 -12.49 11.63 -10.49
N SER A 128 -13.41 12.50 -10.89
CA SER A 128 -14.48 13.05 -10.03
C SER A 128 -15.43 11.98 -9.49
N GLN A 129 -15.42 10.78 -10.08
CA GLN A 129 -16.24 9.66 -9.64
C GLN A 129 -15.78 9.03 -8.31
N TRP A 130 -14.59 9.38 -7.80
CA TRP A 130 -14.05 8.87 -6.54
C TRP A 130 -13.97 9.93 -5.46
N ASP A 131 -14.00 9.50 -4.21
CA ASP A 131 -13.91 10.34 -3.02
C ASP A 131 -12.46 10.44 -2.51
N MET A 132 -11.55 9.56 -2.99
CA MET A 132 -10.11 9.53 -2.68
C MET A 132 -9.34 8.79 -3.77
N VAL A 133 -8.14 9.29 -4.09
CA VAL A 133 -7.14 8.61 -4.92
C VAL A 133 -5.95 8.23 -4.05
N LEU A 134 -5.67 6.93 -3.92
CA LEU A 134 -4.46 6.42 -3.29
C LEU A 134 -3.49 5.97 -4.39
N ALA A 135 -2.21 6.31 -4.30
CA ALA A 135 -1.20 5.80 -5.22
C ALA A 135 0.05 5.31 -4.49
N ASP A 136 0.69 4.26 -5.04
CA ASP A 136 2.03 3.82 -4.61
C ASP A 136 3.13 4.47 -5.48
N VAL A 137 4.36 4.45 -4.97
CA VAL A 137 5.54 5.02 -5.66
C VAL A 137 6.14 4.10 -6.72
N ARG A 138 5.61 2.88 -6.92
CA ARG A 138 6.20 1.88 -7.81
C ARG A 138 5.84 2.10 -9.27
N TRP A 139 4.74 2.81 -9.54
CA TRP A 139 4.39 3.33 -10.86
C TRP A 139 4.37 4.85 -10.82
N HIS A 140 5.55 5.46 -10.85
CA HIS A 140 5.74 6.89 -10.68
C HIS A 140 4.90 7.74 -11.65
N ASP A 141 4.93 7.44 -12.95
CA ASP A 141 4.17 8.19 -13.96
C ASP A 141 2.65 8.07 -13.74
N GLY A 142 2.19 6.86 -13.36
CA GLY A 142 0.79 6.63 -13.00
C GLY A 142 0.35 7.44 -11.79
N ALA A 143 1.14 7.43 -10.73
CA ALA A 143 0.87 8.21 -9.52
C ALA A 143 0.82 9.71 -9.82
N ARG A 144 1.83 10.23 -10.54
CA ARG A 144 1.92 11.63 -10.94
C ARG A 144 0.70 12.07 -11.76
N GLN A 145 0.36 11.29 -12.80
CA GLN A 145 -0.76 11.62 -13.67
C GLN A 145 -2.09 11.54 -12.91
N ALA A 146 -2.31 10.48 -12.12
CA ALA A 146 -3.53 10.32 -11.33
C ALA A 146 -3.72 11.46 -10.32
N PHE A 147 -2.66 11.86 -9.60
CA PHE A 147 -2.73 12.96 -8.66
C PHE A 147 -2.97 14.30 -9.34
N THR A 148 -2.35 14.53 -10.50
CA THR A 148 -2.59 15.74 -11.30
C THR A 148 -4.06 15.85 -11.70
N LEU A 149 -4.66 14.78 -12.22
CA LEU A 149 -6.05 14.73 -12.65
C LEU A 149 -7.01 14.84 -11.45
N ALA A 150 -6.73 14.12 -10.36
CA ALA A 150 -7.52 14.19 -9.14
C ALA A 150 -7.59 15.62 -8.58
N ARG A 151 -6.44 16.31 -8.46
CA ARG A 151 -6.38 17.70 -7.97
C ARG A 151 -7.13 18.67 -8.87
N GLN A 152 -7.05 18.52 -10.20
CA GLN A 152 -7.83 19.34 -11.14
C GLN A 152 -9.33 19.19 -10.93
N GLN A 153 -9.76 18.03 -10.43
CA GLN A 153 -11.17 17.70 -10.22
C GLN A 153 -11.58 17.79 -8.73
N GLY A 154 -10.70 18.30 -7.86
CA GLY A 154 -10.98 18.51 -6.43
C GLY A 154 -11.09 17.22 -5.62
N VAL A 155 -10.50 16.11 -6.10
CA VAL A 155 -10.47 14.83 -5.39
C VAL A 155 -9.20 14.71 -4.56
N PRO A 156 -9.29 14.44 -3.24
CA PRO A 156 -8.12 14.33 -2.38
C PRO A 156 -7.24 13.13 -2.72
N THR A 157 -5.94 13.28 -2.43
CA THR A 157 -4.89 12.32 -2.80
C THR A 157 -4.14 11.81 -1.58
N LEU A 158 -3.82 10.50 -1.57
CA LEU A 158 -2.99 9.84 -0.56
C LEU A 158 -1.84 9.08 -1.24
N LEU A 159 -0.61 9.43 -0.90
CA LEU A 159 0.60 8.74 -1.36
C LEU A 159 1.05 7.70 -0.34
N ASP A 160 1.20 6.46 -0.78
CA ASP A 160 2.01 5.44 -0.11
C ASP A 160 3.49 5.71 -0.43
N ALA A 161 4.16 6.45 0.46
CA ALA A 161 5.52 6.92 0.27
C ALA A 161 6.56 5.93 0.83
N ASP A 162 6.58 4.71 0.29
CA ASP A 162 7.55 3.69 0.67
C ASP A 162 8.91 3.90 0.00
N VAL A 163 9.89 3.11 0.39
CA VAL A 163 11.27 3.15 -0.14
C VAL A 163 11.27 2.93 -1.66
N THR A 164 11.82 3.86 -2.40
CA THR A 164 12.02 3.77 -3.85
C THR A 164 13.38 4.40 -4.22
N PRO A 165 14.05 3.94 -5.30
CA PRO A 165 15.25 4.61 -5.79
C PRO A 165 14.96 5.94 -6.48
N GLN A 166 13.71 6.18 -6.91
CA GLN A 166 13.29 7.39 -7.62
C GLN A 166 13.10 8.56 -6.65
N ASP A 167 13.29 9.78 -7.16
CA ASP A 167 12.88 10.99 -6.45
C ASP A 167 11.34 11.10 -6.47
N ILE A 168 10.76 11.27 -5.29
CA ILE A 168 9.30 11.37 -5.10
C ILE A 168 8.85 12.76 -4.62
N ALA A 169 9.73 13.76 -4.66
CA ALA A 169 9.38 15.10 -4.19
C ALA A 169 8.18 15.69 -4.93
N GLU A 170 8.06 15.46 -6.24
CA GLU A 170 6.91 15.86 -7.04
C GLU A 170 5.62 15.15 -6.59
N LEU A 171 5.68 13.86 -6.30
CA LEU A 171 4.52 13.10 -5.82
C LEU A 171 4.06 13.60 -4.44
N ILE A 172 5.00 13.91 -3.55
CA ILE A 172 4.71 14.48 -2.23
C ILE A 172 4.04 15.85 -2.39
N ALA A 173 4.55 16.70 -3.28
CA ALA A 173 3.98 18.04 -3.55
C ALA A 173 2.54 17.95 -4.12
N LEU A 174 2.22 16.90 -4.86
CA LEU A 174 0.89 16.63 -5.40
C LEU A 174 -0.05 15.96 -4.40
N SER A 175 0.45 15.51 -3.24
CA SER A 175 -0.34 14.77 -2.26
C SER A 175 -0.99 15.69 -1.23
N ASP A 176 -2.26 15.46 -0.92
CA ASP A 176 -2.95 16.04 0.24
C ASP A 176 -2.56 15.28 1.51
N HIS A 177 -2.22 14.00 1.37
CA HIS A 177 -1.71 13.14 2.43
C HIS A 177 -0.53 12.33 1.91
N ALA A 178 0.63 12.38 2.58
CA ALA A 178 1.80 11.56 2.27
C ALA A 178 2.14 10.68 3.48
N ALA A 179 1.89 9.36 3.34
CA ALA A 179 2.13 8.40 4.41
C ALA A 179 3.37 7.57 4.11
N PHE A 180 4.41 7.79 4.90
CA PHE A 180 5.72 7.16 4.74
C PHE A 180 5.85 5.86 5.53
N SER A 181 6.60 4.91 4.98
CA SER A 181 7.28 3.92 5.81
C SER A 181 8.47 4.59 6.54
N ALA A 182 8.87 4.06 7.71
CA ALA A 182 10.04 4.61 8.41
C ALA A 182 11.32 4.60 7.54
N PRO A 183 11.63 3.54 6.77
CA PRO A 183 12.75 3.56 5.83
C PRO A 183 12.57 4.58 4.70
N GLY A 184 11.35 4.75 4.18
CA GLY A 184 11.03 5.74 3.13
C GLY A 184 11.29 7.15 3.59
N LEU A 185 10.83 7.51 4.79
CA LEU A 185 11.03 8.83 5.38
C LEU A 185 12.52 9.09 5.66
N ARG A 186 13.25 8.12 6.25
CA ARG A 186 14.71 8.24 6.48
C ARG A 186 15.47 8.46 5.18
N ARG A 187 15.11 7.74 4.12
CA ARG A 187 15.75 7.90 2.81
C ARG A 187 15.50 9.28 2.23
N LEU A 188 14.25 9.78 2.29
CA LEU A 188 13.90 11.12 1.81
C LEU A 188 14.66 12.20 2.58
N ALA A 189 14.60 12.17 3.90
CA ALA A 189 15.13 13.21 4.76
C ALA A 189 16.64 13.09 5.04
N GLN A 190 17.21 11.90 4.81
CA GLN A 190 18.60 11.58 5.22
C GLN A 190 18.86 11.89 6.70
N ARG A 191 17.87 11.59 7.54
CA ARG A 191 17.87 11.86 8.99
C ARG A 191 17.30 10.67 9.74
N GLU A 192 17.87 10.37 10.90
CA GLU A 192 17.38 9.31 11.80
C GLU A 192 16.27 9.81 12.75
N ASN A 193 16.30 11.07 13.11
CA ASN A 193 15.28 11.64 13.99
C ASN A 193 13.96 11.82 13.24
N THR A 194 12.93 11.11 13.69
CA THR A 194 11.60 11.07 13.07
C THR A 194 10.96 12.46 13.00
N VAL A 195 11.08 13.28 14.03
CA VAL A 195 10.45 14.63 14.08
C VAL A 195 11.08 15.56 13.06
N GLU A 196 12.41 15.54 12.97
CA GLU A 196 13.15 16.36 11.99
C GLU A 196 12.87 15.88 10.56
N ALA A 197 12.79 14.55 10.36
CA ALA A 197 12.48 13.97 9.07
C ALA A 197 11.03 14.31 8.62
N LEU A 198 10.04 14.24 9.50
CA LEU A 198 8.68 14.69 9.23
C LEU A 198 8.60 16.18 8.90
N LYS A 199 9.30 17.02 9.67
CA LYS A 199 9.36 18.47 9.38
C LYS A 199 9.96 18.76 8.01
N GLN A 200 10.99 18.01 7.62
CA GLN A 200 11.57 18.13 6.29
C GLN A 200 10.59 17.68 5.19
N ALA A 201 9.93 16.53 5.36
CA ALA A 201 8.92 16.07 4.41
C ALA A 201 7.76 17.07 4.29
N GLN A 202 7.34 17.70 5.41
CA GLN A 202 6.30 18.73 5.42
C GLN A 202 6.66 19.95 4.58
N THR A 203 7.94 20.26 4.37
CA THR A 203 8.33 21.40 3.50
C THR A 203 8.02 21.15 2.02
N LEU A 204 7.79 19.91 1.63
CA LEU A 204 7.51 19.53 0.25
C LEU A 204 6.02 19.55 -0.11
N THR A 205 5.12 19.62 0.88
CA THR A 205 3.66 19.63 0.65
C THR A 205 2.94 20.56 1.61
N ASN A 206 1.81 21.11 1.15
CA ASN A 206 0.84 21.80 2.00
C ASN A 206 -0.15 20.83 2.66
N GLY A 207 -0.07 19.55 2.33
CA GLY A 207 -0.90 18.49 2.88
C GLY A 207 -0.38 17.97 4.23
N HIS A 208 -0.82 16.78 4.60
CA HIS A 208 -0.44 16.12 5.85
C HIS A 208 0.64 15.06 5.60
N VAL A 209 1.60 14.96 6.51
CA VAL A 209 2.66 13.93 6.47
C VAL A 209 2.53 12.99 7.66
N TYR A 210 2.64 11.69 7.38
CA TYR A 210 2.55 10.61 8.35
C TYR A 210 3.76 9.68 8.20
N VAL A 211 4.14 8.99 9.28
CA VAL A 211 5.11 7.89 9.21
C VAL A 211 4.69 6.72 10.08
N THR A 212 4.68 5.53 9.51
CA THR A 212 4.47 4.27 10.23
C THR A 212 5.79 3.71 10.72
N GLN A 213 5.85 3.29 11.99
CA GLN A 213 7.04 2.73 12.65
C GLN A 213 6.75 1.35 13.27
N GLY A 214 6.07 0.49 12.54
CA GLY A 214 5.74 -0.86 12.97
C GLY A 214 5.02 -0.89 14.32
N SER A 215 5.58 -1.58 15.31
CA SER A 215 4.98 -1.70 16.66
C SER A 215 4.94 -0.40 17.43
N GLU A 216 5.75 0.60 17.08
CA GLU A 216 5.69 1.93 17.72
C GLU A 216 4.44 2.71 17.25
N GLY A 217 3.81 2.33 16.15
CA GLY A 217 2.60 2.95 15.65
C GLY A 217 2.86 3.97 14.54
N CYS A 218 2.11 5.09 14.57
CA CYS A 218 2.16 6.12 13.56
C CYS A 218 2.35 7.51 14.16
N TYR A 219 3.25 8.29 13.57
CA TYR A 219 3.48 9.68 13.92
C TYR A 219 3.06 10.59 12.76
N TRP A 220 2.57 11.79 13.07
CA TRP A 220 2.25 12.81 12.06
C TRP A 220 2.41 14.21 12.62
N LEU A 221 2.39 15.19 11.72
CA LEU A 221 2.36 16.60 12.10
C LEU A 221 0.95 17.17 11.93
N GLU A 222 0.46 17.85 12.96
CA GLU A 222 -0.78 18.62 12.91
C GLU A 222 -0.52 20.02 13.42
N SER A 223 -0.71 21.03 12.57
CA SER A 223 -0.37 22.42 12.88
C SER A 223 1.07 22.62 13.40
N GLY A 224 2.01 21.82 12.86
CA GLY A 224 3.43 21.85 13.25
C GLY A 224 3.76 21.11 14.56
N GLN A 225 2.76 20.57 15.26
CA GLN A 225 2.95 19.75 16.46
C GLN A 225 3.02 18.27 16.11
N LEU A 226 3.90 17.54 16.80
CA LEU A 226 3.99 16.09 16.65
C LEU A 226 2.83 15.42 17.35
N CYS A 227 2.08 14.62 16.60
CA CYS A 227 1.04 13.72 17.10
C CYS A 227 1.53 12.28 16.99
N HIS A 228 1.02 11.41 17.86
CA HIS A 228 1.38 10.00 17.90
C HIS A 228 0.18 9.14 18.26
N GLN A 229 -0.05 8.11 17.46
CA GLN A 229 -0.90 6.98 17.77
C GLN A 229 -0.01 5.78 18.06
N PRO A 230 0.07 5.29 19.29
CA PRO A 230 0.81 4.06 19.63
C PRO A 230 0.27 2.85 18.86
N GLY A 231 1.14 1.93 18.52
CA GLY A 231 0.72 0.66 17.94
C GLY A 231 -0.13 -0.16 18.91
N PHE A 232 -1.06 -0.94 18.39
CA PHE A 232 -1.82 -1.88 19.18
C PHE A 232 -0.99 -3.14 19.43
N SER A 233 -0.89 -3.57 20.70
CA SER A 233 -0.19 -4.80 21.06
C SER A 233 -1.04 -6.01 20.68
N VAL A 234 -0.49 -6.87 19.81
CA VAL A 234 -1.13 -8.08 19.29
C VAL A 234 -0.10 -9.21 19.18
N ASP A 235 -0.59 -10.46 19.18
CA ASP A 235 0.25 -11.62 18.86
C ASP A 235 0.50 -11.67 17.36
N VAL A 236 1.73 -11.34 16.95
CA VAL A 236 2.10 -11.21 15.54
C VAL A 236 2.35 -12.59 14.92
N VAL A 237 1.67 -12.87 13.82
CA VAL A 237 1.81 -14.07 12.99
C VAL A 237 2.45 -13.75 11.64
N ASP A 238 2.00 -12.67 10.97
CA ASP A 238 2.49 -12.30 9.64
C ASP A 238 2.35 -10.79 9.41
N THR A 239 3.46 -10.10 9.19
CA THR A 239 3.50 -8.64 8.94
C THR A 239 3.46 -8.27 7.46
N THR A 240 3.34 -9.24 6.55
CA THR A 240 3.36 -8.98 5.10
C THR A 240 2.20 -8.08 4.68
N GLY A 241 2.49 -6.95 4.05
CA GLY A 241 1.49 -6.00 3.57
C GLY A 241 0.80 -5.17 4.66
N ALA A 242 1.29 -5.18 5.93
CA ALA A 242 0.69 -4.40 7.00
C ALA A 242 0.69 -2.89 6.71
N GLY A 243 1.74 -2.37 6.08
CA GLY A 243 1.83 -0.99 5.61
C GLY A 243 0.78 -0.66 4.56
N ASP A 244 0.66 -1.52 3.54
CA ASP A 244 -0.32 -1.34 2.46
C ASP A 244 -1.75 -1.36 3.02
N VAL A 245 -2.01 -2.25 3.97
CA VAL A 245 -3.30 -2.36 4.67
C VAL A 245 -3.58 -1.11 5.49
N PHE A 246 -2.57 -0.57 6.18
CA PHE A 246 -2.68 0.73 6.86
C PHE A 246 -3.07 1.84 5.88
N HIS A 247 -2.42 1.94 4.72
CA HIS A 247 -2.71 2.96 3.70
C HIS A 247 -4.13 2.82 3.14
N GLY A 248 -4.58 1.60 2.85
CA GLY A 248 -5.95 1.35 2.41
C GLY A 248 -7.00 1.77 3.44
N ALA A 249 -6.77 1.45 4.72
CA ALA A 249 -7.65 1.83 5.81
C ALA A 249 -7.64 3.35 6.08
N LEU A 250 -6.46 3.98 5.99
CA LEU A 250 -6.30 5.43 6.10
C LEU A 250 -7.10 6.14 4.99
N ALA A 251 -6.99 5.65 3.74
CA ALA A 251 -7.75 6.18 2.60
C ALA A 251 -9.26 6.13 2.85
N VAL A 252 -9.79 5.02 3.38
CA VAL A 252 -11.22 4.89 3.70
C VAL A 252 -11.66 5.92 4.72
N SER A 253 -10.91 6.06 5.83
CA SER A 253 -11.26 7.00 6.89
C SER A 253 -11.17 8.46 6.46
N LEU A 254 -10.12 8.83 5.71
CA LEU A 254 -9.94 10.19 5.18
C LEU A 254 -11.02 10.53 4.14
N ALA A 255 -11.39 9.59 3.26
CA ALA A 255 -12.48 9.77 2.31
C ALA A 255 -13.85 9.99 3.02
N GLN A 256 -14.02 9.45 4.22
CA GLN A 256 -15.17 9.70 5.10
C GLN A 256 -15.05 10.99 5.91
N ARG A 257 -14.00 11.79 5.68
CA ARG A 257 -13.69 13.05 6.38
C ARG A 257 -13.48 12.89 7.89
N ALA A 258 -12.98 11.73 8.32
CA ALA A 258 -12.58 11.53 9.70
C ALA A 258 -11.40 12.47 10.06
N PRO A 259 -11.35 12.99 11.30
CA PRO A 259 -10.17 13.68 11.80
C PRO A 259 -8.91 12.81 11.67
N ALA A 260 -7.73 13.41 11.46
CA ALA A 260 -6.49 12.67 11.25
C ALA A 260 -6.20 11.67 12.37
N GLN A 261 -6.42 12.04 13.63
CA GLN A 261 -6.24 11.17 14.77
C GLN A 261 -7.11 9.90 14.70
N ASP A 262 -8.39 10.06 14.37
CA ASP A 262 -9.34 8.93 14.26
C ASP A 262 -9.00 8.04 13.06
N ALA A 263 -8.63 8.66 11.93
CA ALA A 263 -8.22 7.96 10.72
C ALA A 263 -6.96 7.13 10.95
N VAL A 264 -5.93 7.69 11.59
CA VAL A 264 -4.69 7.00 11.94
C VAL A 264 -4.94 5.89 12.96
N ARG A 265 -5.77 6.14 14.00
CA ARG A 265 -6.14 5.13 14.99
C ARG A 265 -6.85 3.94 14.37
N PHE A 266 -7.82 4.20 13.47
CA PHE A 266 -8.53 3.16 12.74
C PHE A 266 -7.57 2.35 11.83
N ALA A 267 -6.75 3.03 11.04
CA ALA A 267 -5.77 2.39 10.15
C ALA A 267 -4.75 1.54 10.92
N SER A 268 -4.28 2.01 12.08
CA SER A 268 -3.38 1.26 12.96
C SER A 268 -4.04 0.00 13.50
N ALA A 269 -5.33 0.04 13.86
CA ALA A 269 -6.07 -1.13 14.32
C ALA A 269 -6.25 -2.18 13.21
N VAL A 270 -6.59 -1.75 11.98
CA VAL A 270 -6.70 -2.64 10.81
C VAL A 270 -5.38 -3.34 10.53
N ALA A 271 -4.28 -2.58 10.52
CA ALA A 271 -2.93 -3.12 10.30
C ALA A 271 -2.50 -4.10 11.41
N ALA A 272 -2.79 -3.79 12.67
CA ALA A 272 -2.50 -4.67 13.81
C ALA A 272 -3.28 -5.98 13.71
N LEU A 273 -4.58 -5.92 13.45
CA LEU A 273 -5.42 -7.12 13.27
C LEU A 273 -4.97 -7.98 12.11
N LYS A 274 -4.55 -7.36 10.99
CA LYS A 274 -3.98 -8.10 9.86
C LYS A 274 -2.76 -8.90 10.30
N CYS A 275 -1.91 -8.34 11.15
CA CYS A 275 -0.70 -9.02 11.61
C CYS A 275 -0.98 -10.27 12.47
N THR A 276 -2.17 -10.44 13.03
CA THR A 276 -2.55 -11.63 13.81
C THR A 276 -2.91 -12.85 12.97
N ARG A 277 -2.91 -12.72 11.63
CA ARG A 277 -3.36 -13.78 10.71
C ARG A 277 -2.35 -13.99 9.58
N PRO A 278 -2.12 -15.24 9.15
CA PRO A 278 -1.22 -15.52 8.03
C PRO A 278 -1.87 -15.17 6.68
N GLY A 279 -1.05 -15.09 5.63
CA GLY A 279 -1.51 -15.12 4.25
C GLY A 279 -1.79 -13.76 3.63
N GLY A 280 -1.03 -12.72 3.96
CA GLY A 280 -1.08 -11.43 3.26
C GLY A 280 -2.50 -10.86 3.21
N ARG A 281 -3.10 -10.75 2.02
CA ARG A 281 -4.46 -10.22 1.79
C ARG A 281 -5.57 -11.02 2.50
N ALA A 282 -5.38 -12.33 2.69
CA ALA A 282 -6.37 -13.17 3.39
C ALA A 282 -6.56 -12.76 4.86
N GLY A 283 -5.49 -12.30 5.51
CA GLY A 283 -5.50 -11.85 6.91
C GLY A 283 -6.17 -10.50 7.15
N ILE A 284 -6.50 -9.73 6.12
CA ILE A 284 -7.08 -8.38 6.26
C ILE A 284 -8.48 -8.47 6.91
N PRO A 285 -8.72 -7.74 8.02
CA PRO A 285 -10.03 -7.75 8.70
C PRO A 285 -11.07 -6.94 7.93
N ASP A 286 -12.34 -7.19 8.25
CA ASP A 286 -13.44 -6.33 7.85
C ASP A 286 -13.71 -5.20 8.84
N CYS A 287 -14.69 -4.34 8.52
CA CYS A 287 -15.04 -3.18 9.33
C CYS A 287 -15.57 -3.56 10.73
N ASP A 288 -16.37 -4.64 10.83
CA ASP A 288 -16.99 -5.06 12.08
C ASP A 288 -15.94 -5.68 13.02
N GLN A 289 -15.04 -6.49 12.49
CA GLN A 289 -13.89 -7.03 13.23
C GLN A 289 -13.01 -5.89 13.78
N THR A 290 -12.75 -4.86 12.97
CA THR A 290 -11.95 -3.70 13.38
C THR A 290 -12.65 -2.89 14.47
N ARG A 291 -13.95 -2.63 14.35
CA ARG A 291 -14.73 -1.91 15.38
C ARG A 291 -14.78 -2.69 16.68
N SER A 292 -15.00 -3.99 16.61
CA SER A 292 -14.99 -4.87 17.79
C SER A 292 -13.64 -4.84 18.49
N PHE A 293 -12.54 -4.87 17.74
CA PHE A 293 -11.19 -4.75 18.30
C PHE A 293 -10.97 -3.39 18.96
N LEU A 294 -11.34 -2.29 18.31
CA LEU A 294 -11.19 -0.94 18.86
C LEU A 294 -11.98 -0.73 20.15
N SER A 295 -13.12 -1.42 20.33
CA SER A 295 -13.93 -1.32 21.55
C SER A 295 -13.22 -1.88 22.80
N LEU A 296 -12.15 -2.66 22.65
CA LEU A 296 -11.34 -3.16 23.76
C LEU A 296 -10.37 -2.11 24.34
N PHE A 297 -10.20 -0.98 23.65
CA PHE A 297 -9.23 0.08 23.96
C PHE A 297 -9.90 1.44 24.21
N VAL A 298 -11.10 1.43 24.73
CA VAL A 298 -11.86 2.64 25.12
C VAL A 298 -11.55 3.02 26.54
#